data_013dfc426e71654fc0f470cfbb1067e6
#
_entry.id   013dfc426e71654fc0f470cfbb1067e6
#
_cell.length_a   1.000
_cell.length_b   1.000
_cell.length_c   1.000
_cell.angle_alpha   90.00
_cell.angle_beta   90.00
_cell.angle_gamma   90.00
#
_symmetry.space_group_name_H-M   'P 1'
#
loop_
_entity.id
_entity.type
_entity.pdbx_description
1 polymer ?
#
loop_
_entity_poly.entity_id
_entity_poly.type
_entity_poly.pdbx_seq_one_letter_code
_entity_poly.pdbx_strand_id
1 'polypeptide(L)'
;MRFKRLIATALAAAMILGLVSVGFAASFEDTEGFEFEASVLRLADLGIISGYPDGTFKPDNLVTRAEFAKMIVCMLGLESVAKSLEGEAVHFADVDADYWAAGYINVAEMMGIVNGYEDGTFRPQDNITYAEALKMVLAAMGYSEDGFLVVRWPATWITKAIELELDKDLTIVSGLPITRGEVAKLFDNSLTKKHVVVKDGEFVERRDPAVTFMSKLKVNYIEGQVIDSPELWTNTSGKVKIDDKTDKDEAKTLSFAIDDYEGLLGHNVRVWYKGSKALGVEVLSTEKLLSKTVYGKIKAADFAKTALFVKNYAVVNGKPDVGTVYDIAVVYDGST
;
A
#
# COMPACT_ATOMS: atom_id res chain seq x y z
N MET A 1 -11.28 -33.80 -27.39
CA MET A 1 -12.08 -32.66 -26.82
C MET A 1 -11.98 -32.50 -25.28
N ARG A 2 -11.53 -33.48 -24.51
CA ARG A 2 -11.41 -33.39 -23.02
C ARG A 2 -10.14 -32.64 -22.53
N PHE A 3 -9.06 -32.62 -23.30
CA PHE A 3 -7.79 -31.99 -22.91
C PHE A 3 -7.81 -30.46 -23.00
N LYS A 4 -8.54 -29.89 -23.95
CA LYS A 4 -8.66 -28.40 -24.09
C LYS A 4 -9.52 -27.77 -23.01
N ARG A 5 -10.47 -28.53 -22.40
CA ARG A 5 -11.29 -28.03 -21.29
C ARG A 5 -10.54 -28.00 -19.95
N LEU A 6 -9.55 -28.89 -19.76
CA LEU A 6 -8.71 -28.91 -18.55
C LEU A 6 -7.70 -27.77 -18.51
N ILE A 7 -7.20 -27.32 -19.67
CA ILE A 7 -6.28 -26.17 -19.74
C ILE A 7 -7.03 -24.87 -19.51
N ALA A 8 -8.25 -24.74 -20.02
CA ALA A 8 -9.07 -23.54 -19.80
C ALA A 8 -9.53 -23.40 -18.34
N THR A 9 -9.79 -24.51 -17.64
CA THR A 9 -10.12 -24.49 -16.19
C THR A 9 -8.90 -24.24 -15.31
N ALA A 10 -7.71 -24.68 -15.71
CA ALA A 10 -6.46 -24.40 -14.98
C ALA A 10 -6.04 -22.92 -15.13
N LEU A 11 -6.23 -22.32 -16.31
CA LEU A 11 -5.99 -20.89 -16.53
C LEU A 11 -7.03 -20.02 -15.78
N ALA A 12 -8.30 -20.43 -15.73
CA ALA A 12 -9.32 -19.73 -14.96
C ALA A 12 -9.10 -19.84 -13.43
N ALA A 13 -8.52 -20.93 -12.94
CA ALA A 13 -8.18 -21.10 -11.52
C ALA A 13 -6.90 -20.33 -11.13
N ALA A 14 -5.97 -20.13 -12.05
CA ALA A 14 -4.77 -19.33 -11.82
C ALA A 14 -5.09 -17.80 -11.79
N MET A 15 -6.20 -17.35 -12.40
CA MET A 15 -6.65 -15.95 -12.33
C MET A 15 -7.37 -15.60 -11.03
N ILE A 16 -7.61 -16.52 -10.13
CA ILE A 16 -8.36 -16.29 -8.87
C ILE A 16 -7.43 -15.99 -7.68
N LEU A 17 -6.11 -16.10 -7.83
CA LEU A 17 -5.13 -15.89 -6.75
C LEU A 17 -4.09 -14.79 -7.02
N GLY A 18 -4.26 -13.98 -8.05
CA GLY A 18 -3.38 -12.86 -8.33
C GLY A 18 -4.05 -11.54 -7.97
N LEU A 19 -3.79 -11.00 -6.80
CA LEU A 19 -3.76 -9.55 -6.63
C LEU A 19 -2.64 -9.07 -7.56
N VAL A 20 -2.99 -8.76 -8.81
CA VAL A 20 -2.04 -8.14 -9.74
C VAL A 20 -1.75 -6.75 -9.19
N SER A 21 -0.68 -6.61 -8.44
CA SER A 21 -0.12 -5.30 -8.17
C SER A 21 0.59 -4.86 -9.44
N VAL A 22 -0.08 -4.01 -10.18
CA VAL A 22 0.38 -3.50 -11.46
C VAL A 22 1.12 -2.20 -11.19
N GLY A 23 2.37 -2.10 -11.62
CA GLY A 23 3.06 -0.83 -11.80
C GLY A 23 3.89 -0.31 -10.65
N PHE A 24 4.71 -1.14 -10.00
CA PHE A 24 5.81 -0.66 -9.18
C PHE A 24 7.06 -0.47 -10.06
N ALA A 25 7.73 0.69 -9.93
CA ALA A 25 9.02 0.93 -10.59
C ALA A 25 10.15 0.14 -9.93
N ALA A 26 10.01 -0.20 -8.64
CA ALA A 26 10.94 -1.04 -7.91
C ALA A 26 10.73 -2.52 -8.29
N SER A 27 11.82 -3.24 -8.45
CA SER A 27 11.83 -4.69 -8.62
C SER A 27 13.03 -5.28 -7.89
N PHE A 28 12.87 -6.47 -7.33
CA PHE A 28 13.95 -7.23 -6.70
C PHE A 28 13.88 -8.67 -7.19
N GLU A 29 15.03 -9.23 -7.58
CA GLU A 29 15.09 -10.56 -8.20
C GLU A 29 14.57 -11.68 -7.27
N ASP A 30 14.67 -11.47 -5.96
CA ASP A 30 14.33 -12.46 -4.93
C ASP A 30 12.94 -12.25 -4.29
N THR A 31 12.12 -11.37 -4.86
CA THR A 31 10.74 -11.16 -4.36
C THR A 31 9.67 -11.71 -5.29
N GLU A 32 10.01 -12.18 -6.48
CA GLU A 32 9.05 -12.76 -7.42
C GLU A 32 8.34 -13.98 -6.80
N GLY A 33 7.03 -13.89 -6.64
CA GLY A 33 6.21 -14.92 -6.00
C GLY A 33 6.33 -15.00 -4.48
N PHE A 34 7.05 -14.08 -3.85
CA PHE A 34 7.07 -13.96 -2.39
C PHE A 34 5.70 -13.48 -1.88
N GLU A 35 5.25 -14.06 -0.75
CA GLU A 35 3.91 -13.81 -0.19
C GLU A 35 3.58 -12.31 -0.03
N PHE A 36 4.55 -11.48 0.38
CA PHE A 36 4.38 -10.04 0.60
C PHE A 36 5.07 -9.17 -0.45
N GLU A 37 5.31 -9.69 -1.64
CA GLU A 37 5.96 -8.98 -2.75
C GLU A 37 5.33 -7.61 -3.00
N ALA A 38 4.00 -7.54 -3.10
CA ALA A 38 3.28 -6.28 -3.32
C ALA A 38 3.55 -5.23 -2.23
N SER A 39 3.68 -5.65 -0.97
CA SER A 39 4.03 -4.76 0.15
C SER A 39 5.46 -4.27 0.04
N VAL A 40 6.41 -5.14 -0.32
CA VAL A 40 7.82 -4.80 -0.52
C VAL A 40 7.95 -3.75 -1.64
N LEU A 41 7.37 -4.01 -2.80
CA LEU A 41 7.45 -3.11 -3.96
C LEU A 41 6.83 -1.75 -3.67
N ARG A 42 5.66 -1.73 -3.03
CA ARG A 42 4.98 -0.49 -2.62
C ARG A 42 5.84 0.36 -1.69
N LEU A 43 6.43 -0.25 -0.66
CA LEU A 43 7.26 0.48 0.29
C LEU A 43 8.59 0.96 -0.32
N ALA A 44 9.12 0.22 -1.30
CA ALA A 44 10.30 0.64 -2.05
C ALA A 44 9.98 1.87 -2.93
N ASP A 45 8.86 1.88 -3.64
CA ASP A 45 8.42 3.03 -4.43
C ASP A 45 8.12 4.27 -3.57
N LEU A 46 7.68 4.05 -2.34
CA LEU A 46 7.50 5.12 -1.35
C LEU A 46 8.82 5.62 -0.74
N GLY A 47 9.94 4.94 -1.00
CA GLY A 47 11.24 5.25 -0.44
C GLY A 47 11.39 4.92 1.06
N ILE A 48 10.51 4.06 1.59
CA ILE A 48 10.54 3.63 2.99
C ILE A 48 11.60 2.56 3.21
N ILE A 49 11.69 1.64 2.26
CA ILE A 49 12.67 0.56 2.25
C ILE A 49 13.50 0.60 0.97
N SER A 50 14.64 -0.07 0.99
CA SER A 50 15.50 -0.24 -0.18
C SER A 50 16.06 -1.67 -0.22
N GLY A 51 16.39 -2.15 -1.41
CA GLY A 51 17.15 -3.38 -1.57
C GLY A 51 18.62 -3.21 -1.23
N TYR A 52 19.34 -4.29 -1.36
CA TYR A 52 20.79 -4.33 -1.22
C TYR A 52 21.48 -3.94 -2.54
N PRO A 53 22.78 -3.60 -2.50
CA PRO A 53 23.54 -3.25 -3.72
C PRO A 53 23.61 -4.37 -4.77
N ASP A 54 23.36 -5.61 -4.37
CA ASP A 54 23.30 -6.78 -5.24
C ASP A 54 21.96 -6.93 -6.00
N GLY A 55 21.03 -5.98 -5.84
CA GLY A 55 19.71 -5.99 -6.48
C GLY A 55 18.66 -6.84 -5.76
N THR A 56 19.00 -7.44 -4.61
CA THR A 56 18.07 -8.27 -3.82
C THR A 56 17.40 -7.49 -2.71
N PHE A 57 16.28 -8.01 -2.20
CA PHE A 57 15.60 -7.49 -1.01
C PHE A 57 15.90 -8.32 0.24
N LYS A 58 16.12 -9.61 0.10
CA LYS A 58 16.35 -10.61 1.16
C LYS A 58 15.18 -10.68 2.16
N PRO A 59 14.00 -11.09 1.70
CA PRO A 59 12.76 -11.05 2.51
C PRO A 59 12.85 -11.88 3.79
N ASP A 60 13.60 -12.98 3.79
CA ASP A 60 13.75 -13.89 4.94
C ASP A 60 14.81 -13.44 5.95
N ASN A 61 15.60 -12.41 5.65
CA ASN A 61 16.60 -11.91 6.57
C ASN A 61 15.92 -11.25 7.78
N LEU A 62 16.48 -11.48 8.96
CA LEU A 62 16.06 -10.78 10.17
C LEU A 62 16.47 -9.31 10.11
N VAL A 63 15.69 -8.45 10.75
CA VAL A 63 15.92 -7.01 10.79
C VAL A 63 16.54 -6.62 12.12
N THR A 64 17.64 -5.87 12.06
CA THR A 64 18.24 -5.30 13.27
C THR A 64 17.43 -4.09 13.76
N ARG A 65 17.59 -3.75 15.03
CA ARG A 65 16.93 -2.59 15.64
C ARG A 65 17.33 -1.28 14.97
N ALA A 66 18.59 -1.17 14.53
CA ALA A 66 19.07 0.00 13.78
C ALA A 66 18.43 0.11 12.38
N GLU A 67 18.32 -1.00 11.66
CA GLU A 67 17.63 -1.03 10.35
C GLU A 67 16.16 -0.66 10.50
N PHE A 68 15.49 -1.19 11.53
CA PHE A 68 14.09 -0.86 11.80
C PHE A 68 13.91 0.62 12.15
N ALA A 69 14.80 1.21 12.97
CA ALA A 69 14.78 2.64 13.27
C ALA A 69 14.92 3.50 12.00
N LYS A 70 15.83 3.14 11.08
CA LYS A 70 15.93 3.79 9.77
C LYS A 70 14.61 3.68 8.99
N MET A 71 14.06 2.47 8.87
CA MET A 71 12.83 2.24 8.09
C MET A 71 11.66 3.07 8.64
N ILE A 72 11.46 3.12 9.98
CA ILE A 72 10.38 3.88 10.59
C ILE A 72 10.54 5.39 10.40
N VAL A 73 11.77 5.90 10.47
CA VAL A 73 12.09 7.32 10.24
C VAL A 73 11.84 7.70 8.77
N CYS A 74 12.19 6.82 7.83
CA CYS A 74 11.84 6.99 6.41
C CYS A 74 10.31 6.99 6.22
N MET A 75 9.57 6.11 6.86
CA MET A 75 8.11 6.05 6.82
C MET A 75 7.45 7.33 7.37
N LEU A 76 8.09 8.00 8.31
CA LEU A 76 7.66 9.31 8.82
C LEU A 76 8.01 10.47 7.87
N GLY A 77 8.78 10.23 6.80
CA GLY A 77 9.27 11.27 5.89
C GLY A 77 10.38 12.14 6.49
N LEU A 78 11.09 11.64 7.49
CA LEU A 78 12.10 12.38 8.26
C LEU A 78 13.55 12.00 7.90
N GLU A 79 13.77 11.30 6.78
CA GLU A 79 15.11 10.88 6.36
C GLU A 79 16.10 12.07 6.24
N SER A 80 15.65 13.19 5.69
CA SER A 80 16.49 14.39 5.57
C SER A 80 16.90 14.97 6.91
N VAL A 81 16.02 14.85 7.93
CA VAL A 81 16.34 15.25 9.29
C VAL A 81 17.39 14.30 9.89
N ALA A 82 17.20 13.00 9.72
CA ALA A 82 18.19 12.01 10.19
C ALA A 82 19.58 12.25 9.58
N LYS A 83 19.64 12.51 8.27
CA LYS A 83 20.90 12.83 7.58
C LYS A 83 21.54 14.14 8.08
N SER A 84 20.76 15.13 8.50
CA SER A 84 21.31 16.35 9.08
C SER A 84 21.87 16.19 10.50
N LEU A 85 21.57 15.05 11.15
CA LEU A 85 22.09 14.67 12.47
C LEU A 85 23.23 13.65 12.39
N GLU A 86 23.77 13.36 11.21
CA GLU A 86 24.96 12.52 11.06
C GLU A 86 26.15 13.18 11.76
N GLY A 87 26.86 12.42 12.60
CA GLY A 87 27.97 12.90 13.41
C GLY A 87 27.58 13.60 14.72
N GLU A 88 26.29 13.83 14.97
CA GLU A 88 25.81 14.31 16.26
C GLU A 88 25.81 13.18 17.32
N ALA A 89 26.05 13.59 18.57
CA ALA A 89 26.08 12.64 19.67
C ALA A 89 24.73 11.93 19.85
N VAL A 90 24.78 10.65 20.15
CA VAL A 90 23.61 9.80 20.46
C VAL A 90 23.57 9.59 21.98
N HIS A 91 22.37 9.60 22.55
CA HIS A 91 22.21 9.42 24.01
C HIS A 91 22.59 8.00 24.48
N PHE A 92 22.49 7.00 23.60
CA PHE A 92 22.75 5.60 23.98
C PHE A 92 24.23 5.28 23.98
N ALA A 93 24.70 4.64 25.09
CA ALA A 93 26.11 4.39 25.34
C ALA A 93 26.81 3.46 24.33
N ASP A 94 26.04 2.69 23.58
CA ASP A 94 26.51 1.70 22.61
C ASP A 94 26.31 2.15 21.15
N VAL A 95 26.04 3.44 20.92
CA VAL A 95 25.90 4.03 19.59
C VAL A 95 26.86 5.20 19.44
N ASP A 96 27.93 5.00 18.69
CA ASP A 96 28.88 6.06 18.38
C ASP A 96 28.28 7.08 17.41
N ALA A 97 28.73 8.34 17.47
CA ALA A 97 28.23 9.43 16.63
C ALA A 97 28.47 9.18 15.12
N ASP A 98 29.51 8.43 14.77
CA ASP A 98 29.85 8.03 13.40
C ASP A 98 29.18 6.70 12.96
N TYR A 99 28.37 6.09 13.84
CA TYR A 99 27.62 4.92 13.46
C TYR A 99 26.61 5.27 12.36
N TRP A 100 26.54 4.44 11.32
CA TRP A 100 25.72 4.72 10.12
C TRP A 100 24.25 5.05 10.39
N ALA A 101 23.67 4.54 11.49
CA ALA A 101 22.28 4.78 11.88
C ALA A 101 22.11 5.83 12.99
N ALA A 102 23.19 6.48 13.46
CA ALA A 102 23.14 7.41 14.59
C ALA A 102 22.07 8.50 14.40
N GLY A 103 22.02 9.17 13.25
CA GLY A 103 21.03 10.18 12.96
C GLY A 103 19.58 9.64 12.94
N TYR A 104 19.36 8.41 12.47
CA TYR A 104 18.03 7.78 12.50
C TYR A 104 17.62 7.40 13.92
N ILE A 105 18.54 6.90 14.73
CA ILE A 105 18.30 6.57 16.13
C ILE A 105 17.97 7.85 16.93
N ASN A 106 18.73 8.93 16.71
CA ASN A 106 18.44 10.25 17.28
C ASN A 106 17.02 10.74 16.96
N VAL A 107 16.61 10.67 15.68
CA VAL A 107 15.25 11.07 15.30
C VAL A 107 14.21 10.17 15.96
N ALA A 108 14.41 8.85 15.98
CA ALA A 108 13.48 7.93 16.61
C ALA A 108 13.33 8.18 18.13
N GLU A 109 14.43 8.51 18.82
CA GLU A 109 14.42 8.91 20.23
C GLU A 109 13.68 10.25 20.43
N MET A 110 14.03 11.27 19.68
CA MET A 110 13.38 12.61 19.73
C MET A 110 11.85 12.52 19.50
N MET A 111 11.41 11.56 18.69
CA MET A 111 9.99 11.31 18.42
C MET A 111 9.33 10.40 19.47
N GLY A 112 10.06 9.92 20.48
CA GLY A 112 9.55 9.01 21.49
C GLY A 112 9.22 7.60 20.97
N ILE A 113 9.77 7.23 19.81
CA ILE A 113 9.56 5.90 19.19
C ILE A 113 10.40 4.85 19.89
N VAL A 114 11.61 5.24 20.31
CA VAL A 114 12.55 4.41 21.05
C VAL A 114 12.98 5.09 22.34
N ASN A 115 13.18 4.31 23.39
CA ASN A 115 13.66 4.79 24.69
C ASN A 115 14.93 4.06 25.15
N GLY A 116 15.42 3.09 24.36
CA GLY A 116 16.52 2.22 24.75
C GLY A 116 16.15 1.22 25.86
N TYR A 117 17.17 0.63 26.45
CA TYR A 117 17.05 -0.31 27.58
C TYR A 117 17.44 0.38 28.89
N GLU A 118 17.08 -0.24 30.01
CA GLU A 118 17.36 0.30 31.36
C GLU A 118 18.87 0.49 31.66
N ASP A 119 19.72 -0.24 30.93
CA ASP A 119 21.18 -0.11 31.01
C ASP A 119 21.77 1.06 30.20
N GLY A 120 20.91 1.88 29.59
CA GLY A 120 21.32 3.02 28.77
C GLY A 120 21.77 2.67 27.36
N THR A 121 21.55 1.42 26.89
CA THR A 121 21.91 0.96 25.56
C THR A 121 20.73 0.99 24.59
N PHE A 122 21.01 1.06 23.28
CA PHE A 122 20.02 0.89 22.21
C PHE A 122 20.04 -0.52 21.61
N ARG A 123 21.20 -1.16 21.63
CA ARG A 123 21.50 -2.48 21.02
C ARG A 123 21.22 -2.49 19.51
N PRO A 124 21.94 -1.67 18.73
CA PRO A 124 21.65 -1.44 17.32
C PRO A 124 21.75 -2.68 16.45
N GLN A 125 22.62 -3.64 16.83
CA GLN A 125 22.90 -4.88 16.09
C GLN A 125 21.97 -6.05 16.47
N ASP A 126 21.22 -5.93 17.58
CA ASP A 126 20.29 -6.97 17.98
C ASP A 126 19.11 -7.03 16.98
N ASN A 127 18.66 -8.24 16.71
CA ASN A 127 17.46 -8.43 15.90
C ASN A 127 16.24 -7.92 16.66
N ILE A 128 15.43 -7.09 16.00
CA ILE A 128 14.18 -6.59 16.59
C ILE A 128 13.14 -7.70 16.68
N THR A 129 12.46 -7.80 17.82
CA THR A 129 11.35 -8.73 18.02
C THR A 129 10.04 -8.17 17.48
N TYR A 130 9.06 -9.05 17.21
CA TYR A 130 7.72 -8.64 16.83
C TYR A 130 7.10 -7.63 17.80
N ALA A 131 7.21 -7.87 19.11
CA ALA A 131 6.65 -6.97 20.11
C ALA A 131 7.28 -5.57 20.07
N GLU A 132 8.59 -5.49 19.90
CA GLU A 132 9.32 -4.21 19.78
C GLU A 132 8.96 -3.50 18.49
N ALA A 133 8.88 -4.22 17.37
CA ALA A 133 8.46 -3.66 16.08
C ALA A 133 7.05 -3.05 16.15
N LEU A 134 6.09 -3.77 16.73
CA LEU A 134 4.73 -3.28 16.94
C LEU A 134 4.69 -2.03 17.83
N LYS A 135 5.45 -2.03 18.95
CA LYS A 135 5.55 -0.85 19.82
C LYS A 135 6.09 0.35 19.04
N MET A 136 7.16 0.19 18.27
CA MET A 136 7.75 1.27 17.50
C MET A 136 6.81 1.82 16.44
N VAL A 137 6.07 0.97 15.70
CA VAL A 137 5.06 1.42 14.72
C VAL A 137 3.94 2.18 15.41
N LEU A 138 3.40 1.67 16.50
CA LEU A 138 2.34 2.34 17.27
C LEU A 138 2.83 3.67 17.86
N ALA A 139 4.05 3.72 18.40
CA ALA A 139 4.63 4.96 18.89
C ALA A 139 4.80 6.00 17.77
N ALA A 140 5.22 5.59 16.57
CA ALA A 140 5.29 6.46 15.40
C ALA A 140 3.92 6.99 14.95
N MET A 141 2.84 6.24 15.24
CA MET A 141 1.45 6.68 15.03
C MET A 141 0.92 7.58 16.16
N GLY A 142 1.69 7.77 17.24
CA GLY A 142 1.33 8.63 18.37
C GLY A 142 0.74 7.90 19.58
N TYR A 143 0.72 6.57 19.59
CA TYR A 143 0.34 5.79 20.77
C TYR A 143 1.47 5.83 21.80
N SER A 144 1.15 6.14 23.05
CA SER A 144 2.09 6.16 24.17
C SER A 144 1.47 5.54 25.41
N GLU A 145 2.29 5.23 26.40
CA GLU A 145 1.84 4.61 27.65
C GLU A 145 0.78 5.45 28.37
N ASP A 146 0.86 6.77 28.27
CA ASP A 146 -0.05 7.72 28.94
C ASP A 146 -1.51 7.62 28.46
N GLY A 147 -1.76 7.04 27.28
CA GLY A 147 -3.12 6.85 26.75
C GLY A 147 -3.72 5.49 27.04
N PHE A 148 -2.99 4.59 27.71
CA PHE A 148 -3.50 3.28 28.11
C PHE A 148 -3.87 3.27 29.59
N LEU A 149 -5.05 2.73 29.92
CA LEU A 149 -5.49 2.56 31.32
C LEU A 149 -4.55 1.63 32.11
N VAL A 150 -4.03 0.62 31.45
CA VAL A 150 -3.10 -0.37 32.03
C VAL A 150 -2.08 -0.73 30.96
N VAL A 151 -0.78 -0.61 31.30
CA VAL A 151 0.32 -1.03 30.44
C VAL A 151 0.88 -2.34 30.96
N ARG A 152 0.86 -3.37 30.10
CA ARG A 152 1.48 -4.67 30.33
C ARG A 152 2.31 -5.05 29.10
N TRP A 153 3.62 -5.04 29.26
CA TRP A 153 4.52 -5.45 28.19
C TRP A 153 4.49 -6.99 28.00
N PRO A 154 4.43 -7.49 26.76
CA PRO A 154 4.16 -6.76 25.49
C PRO A 154 2.66 -6.70 25.14
N ALA A 155 1.79 -7.28 25.98
CA ALA A 155 0.39 -7.57 25.67
C ALA A 155 -0.42 -6.32 25.24
N THR A 156 -0.23 -5.19 25.91
CA THR A 156 -0.97 -3.95 25.58
C THR A 156 -0.71 -3.50 24.16
N TRP A 157 0.54 -3.52 23.71
CA TRP A 157 0.95 -3.11 22.37
C TRP A 157 0.46 -4.09 21.31
N ILE A 158 0.54 -5.40 21.58
CA ILE A 158 0.01 -6.44 20.67
C ILE A 158 -1.49 -6.30 20.51
N THR A 159 -2.23 -6.14 21.62
CA THR A 159 -3.69 -5.96 21.56
C THR A 159 -4.06 -4.73 20.73
N LYS A 160 -3.36 -3.61 20.91
CA LYS A 160 -3.62 -2.40 20.12
C LYS A 160 -3.29 -2.60 18.63
N ALA A 161 -2.23 -3.32 18.31
CA ALA A 161 -1.88 -3.63 16.92
C ALA A 161 -2.96 -4.49 16.24
N ILE A 162 -3.49 -5.49 16.96
CA ILE A 162 -4.60 -6.34 16.49
C ILE A 162 -5.88 -5.50 16.27
N GLU A 163 -6.24 -4.64 17.22
CA GLU A 163 -7.40 -3.73 17.07
C GLU A 163 -7.31 -2.85 15.81
N LEU A 164 -6.11 -2.51 15.41
CA LEU A 164 -5.83 -1.70 14.23
C LEU A 164 -5.57 -2.55 12.98
N GLU A 165 -5.65 -3.88 13.08
CA GLU A 165 -5.36 -4.83 12.00
C GLU A 165 -3.94 -4.65 11.41
N LEU A 166 -2.97 -4.27 12.25
CA LEU A 166 -1.56 -4.18 11.82
C LEU A 166 -0.96 -5.56 11.58
N ASP A 167 -1.52 -6.58 12.23
CA ASP A 167 -1.14 -8.00 12.14
C ASP A 167 -1.78 -8.73 10.94
N LYS A 168 -2.57 -8.04 10.12
CA LYS A 168 -3.25 -8.68 8.99
C LYS A 168 -2.25 -9.45 8.12
N ASP A 169 -2.55 -10.74 7.88
CA ASP A 169 -1.72 -11.69 7.13
C ASP A 169 -0.33 -11.96 7.77
N LEU A 170 -0.13 -11.62 9.05
CA LEU A 170 1.08 -11.90 9.81
C LEU A 170 0.79 -12.86 10.96
N THR A 171 1.77 -13.72 11.27
CA THR A 171 1.72 -14.58 12.46
C THR A 171 2.62 -14.00 13.54
N ILE A 172 2.02 -13.32 14.54
CA ILE A 172 2.78 -12.67 15.59
C ILE A 172 3.19 -13.66 16.69
N VAL A 173 4.50 -13.81 16.86
CA VAL A 173 5.10 -14.47 18.02
C VAL A 173 5.98 -13.45 18.75
N SER A 174 5.47 -12.87 19.81
CA SER A 174 5.98 -11.63 20.44
C SER A 174 7.49 -11.56 20.70
N GLY A 175 8.09 -12.68 21.10
CA GLY A 175 9.52 -12.78 21.46
C GLY A 175 10.42 -13.22 20.30
N LEU A 176 9.86 -13.56 19.13
CA LEU A 176 10.67 -13.94 17.99
C LEU A 176 11.09 -12.70 17.18
N PRO A 177 12.28 -12.73 16.57
CA PRO A 177 12.68 -11.71 15.60
C PRO A 177 11.76 -11.68 14.38
N ILE A 178 11.57 -10.50 13.81
CA ILE A 178 10.78 -10.28 12.59
C ILE A 178 11.69 -10.24 11.35
N THR A 179 11.22 -10.80 10.24
CA THR A 179 11.93 -10.77 8.95
C THR A 179 11.66 -9.48 8.19
N ARG A 180 12.49 -9.18 7.17
CA ARG A 180 12.35 -7.99 6.32
C ARG A 180 11.05 -8.00 5.53
N GLY A 181 10.61 -9.17 5.05
CA GLY A 181 9.33 -9.34 4.38
C GLY A 181 8.15 -9.06 5.29
N GLU A 182 8.19 -9.59 6.51
CA GLU A 182 7.15 -9.34 7.53
C GLU A 182 7.13 -7.87 7.99
N VAL A 183 8.30 -7.21 8.10
CA VAL A 183 8.37 -5.76 8.36
C VAL A 183 7.70 -4.98 7.21
N ALA A 184 7.95 -5.37 5.96
CA ALA A 184 7.28 -4.74 4.83
C ALA A 184 5.76 -4.89 4.91
N LYS A 185 5.25 -6.08 5.25
CA LYS A 185 3.82 -6.31 5.44
C LYS A 185 3.25 -5.50 6.61
N LEU A 186 3.92 -5.46 7.75
CA LEU A 186 3.54 -4.67 8.92
C LEU A 186 3.42 -3.17 8.58
N PHE A 187 4.41 -2.64 7.88
CA PHE A 187 4.42 -1.23 7.48
C PHE A 187 3.29 -0.94 6.48
N ASP A 188 3.10 -1.80 5.49
CA ASP A 188 2.03 -1.68 4.50
C ASP A 188 0.65 -1.64 5.17
N ASN A 189 0.38 -2.55 6.12
CA ASN A 189 -0.84 -2.55 6.92
C ASN A 189 -1.05 -1.25 7.70
N SER A 190 0.02 -0.54 8.05
CA SER A 190 -0.02 0.70 8.85
C SER A 190 -0.16 1.99 8.04
N LEU A 191 0.17 1.98 6.74
CA LEU A 191 0.29 3.18 5.89
C LEU A 191 -0.90 4.13 5.96
N THR A 192 -2.10 3.58 6.00
CA THR A 192 -3.37 4.33 5.96
C THR A 192 -4.05 4.49 7.30
N LYS A 193 -3.50 3.86 8.35
CA LYS A 193 -4.09 3.96 9.68
C LYS A 193 -3.90 5.37 10.25
N LYS A 194 -4.95 5.88 10.89
CA LYS A 194 -4.93 7.24 11.43
C LYS A 194 -4.01 7.36 12.63
N HIS A 195 -3.24 8.43 12.66
CA HIS A 195 -2.40 8.77 13.80
C HIS A 195 -3.23 9.42 14.91
N VAL A 196 -2.76 9.28 16.14
CA VAL A 196 -3.40 9.79 17.34
C VAL A 196 -2.50 10.79 18.09
N VAL A 197 -3.10 11.46 19.05
CA VAL A 197 -2.42 12.16 20.14
C VAL A 197 -3.10 11.76 21.43
N VAL A 198 -2.36 11.77 22.54
CA VAL A 198 -2.94 11.60 23.87
C VAL A 198 -3.47 12.94 24.34
N LYS A 199 -4.74 12.96 24.73
CA LYS A 199 -5.39 14.13 25.31
C LYS A 199 -6.26 13.68 26.49
N ASP A 200 -6.00 14.24 27.65
CA ASP A 200 -6.71 13.90 28.90
C ASP A 200 -6.69 12.38 29.24
N GLY A 201 -5.55 11.71 28.88
CA GLY A 201 -5.39 10.26 29.09
C GLY A 201 -6.08 9.37 28.06
N GLU A 202 -6.61 9.93 26.98
CA GLU A 202 -7.28 9.18 25.92
C GLU A 202 -6.61 9.38 24.57
N PHE A 203 -6.70 8.38 23.69
CA PHE A 203 -6.23 8.48 22.30
C PHE A 203 -7.27 9.21 21.45
N VAL A 204 -6.89 10.34 20.91
CA VAL A 204 -7.72 11.15 20.02
C VAL A 204 -7.12 11.14 18.62
N GLU A 205 -7.90 10.76 17.61
CA GLU A 205 -7.46 10.81 16.22
C GLU A 205 -7.10 12.25 15.81
N ARG A 206 -6.00 12.39 15.07
CA ARG A 206 -5.62 13.64 14.43
C ARG A 206 -6.49 13.85 13.19
N ARG A 207 -7.49 14.72 13.31
CA ARG A 207 -8.64 14.71 12.39
C ARG A 207 -8.55 15.66 11.21
N ASP A 208 -7.89 16.79 11.26
CA ASP A 208 -8.03 17.74 10.16
C ASP A 208 -6.69 18.34 9.71
N PRO A 209 -6.20 17.90 8.53
CA PRO A 209 -6.55 16.69 7.81
C PRO A 209 -6.12 15.41 8.56
N ALA A 210 -6.74 14.26 8.26
CA ALA A 210 -6.36 12.99 8.90
C ALA A 210 -4.87 12.70 8.67
N VAL A 211 -4.11 12.53 9.75
CA VAL A 211 -2.68 12.24 9.66
C VAL A 211 -2.46 10.74 9.61
N THR A 212 -1.79 10.30 8.56
CA THR A 212 -1.35 8.92 8.33
C THR A 212 0.11 8.93 7.89
N PHE A 213 0.77 7.77 7.79
CA PHE A 213 2.11 7.72 7.18
C PHE A 213 2.09 8.20 5.74
N MET A 214 1.07 7.85 4.96
CA MET A 214 0.91 8.34 3.58
C MET A 214 0.87 9.86 3.51
N SER A 215 0.10 10.52 4.39
CA SER A 215 0.02 11.98 4.43
C SER A 215 1.35 12.63 4.81
N LYS A 216 2.13 12.01 5.71
CA LYS A 216 3.48 12.47 6.08
C LYS A 216 4.46 12.39 4.91
N LEU A 217 4.34 11.36 4.09
CA LEU A 217 5.12 11.18 2.86
C LEU A 217 4.62 12.08 1.71
N LYS A 218 3.55 12.84 1.92
CA LYS A 218 2.86 13.63 0.89
C LYS A 218 2.35 12.77 -0.27
N VAL A 219 1.92 11.56 0.06
CA VAL A 219 1.30 10.62 -0.86
C VAL A 219 -0.20 10.65 -0.64
N ASN A 220 -0.93 10.78 -1.71
CA ASN A 220 -2.38 10.68 -1.73
C ASN A 220 -2.81 9.36 -2.36
N TYR A 221 -4.06 9.00 -2.18
CA TYR A 221 -4.67 7.92 -2.94
C TYR A 221 -6.07 8.31 -3.40
N ILE A 222 -6.52 7.67 -4.44
CA ILE A 222 -7.91 7.70 -4.89
C ILE A 222 -8.41 6.27 -5.02
N GLU A 223 -9.70 6.10 -4.81
CA GLU A 223 -10.40 4.86 -5.08
C GLU A 223 -11.48 5.14 -6.12
N GLY A 224 -11.49 4.38 -7.18
CA GLY A 224 -12.45 4.58 -8.22
C GLY A 224 -12.38 3.55 -9.32
N GLN A 225 -13.29 3.68 -10.27
CA GLN A 225 -13.32 2.81 -11.44
C GLN A 225 -12.41 3.35 -12.52
N VAL A 226 -11.64 2.47 -13.16
CA VAL A 226 -10.92 2.81 -14.39
C VAL A 226 -11.94 2.94 -15.52
N ILE A 227 -12.10 4.15 -16.02
CA ILE A 227 -13.09 4.51 -17.05
C ILE A 227 -12.48 4.76 -18.42
N ASP A 228 -11.15 4.89 -18.50
CA ASP A 228 -10.40 5.04 -19.74
C ASP A 228 -8.97 4.50 -19.56
N SER A 229 -8.41 3.87 -20.58
CA SER A 229 -7.10 3.22 -20.55
C SER A 229 -6.45 3.32 -21.94
N PRO A 230 -5.11 3.32 -22.02
CA PRO A 230 -4.40 3.25 -23.29
C PRO A 230 -4.75 2.04 -24.17
N GLU A 231 -5.37 1.00 -23.60
CA GLU A 231 -5.95 -0.13 -24.36
C GLU A 231 -7.05 0.33 -25.33
N LEU A 232 -7.72 1.42 -25.02
CA LEU A 232 -8.78 1.95 -25.87
C LEU A 232 -8.19 2.80 -27.00
N TRP A 233 -8.55 2.51 -28.23
CA TRP A 233 -8.11 3.27 -29.40
C TRP A 233 -8.54 4.75 -29.37
N THR A 234 -9.55 5.10 -28.55
CA THR A 234 -9.99 6.49 -28.30
C THR A 234 -9.12 7.23 -27.31
N ASN A 235 -8.30 6.52 -26.54
CA ASN A 235 -7.40 7.14 -25.60
C ASN A 235 -6.18 7.72 -26.33
N THR A 236 -6.20 9.03 -26.51
CA THR A 236 -5.10 9.78 -27.13
C THR A 236 -4.11 10.32 -26.11
N SER A 237 -4.42 10.17 -24.82
CA SER A 237 -3.62 10.73 -23.73
C SER A 237 -2.46 9.81 -23.27
N GLY A 238 -2.54 8.52 -23.59
CA GLY A 238 -1.62 7.51 -23.07
C GLY A 238 -1.71 7.34 -21.56
N LYS A 239 -2.82 7.75 -20.93
CA LYS A 239 -3.02 7.72 -19.48
C LYS A 239 -4.26 6.94 -19.11
N VAL A 240 -4.19 6.29 -17.96
CA VAL A 240 -5.36 5.67 -17.31
C VAL A 240 -6.17 6.75 -16.62
N LYS A 241 -7.48 6.74 -16.85
CA LYS A 241 -8.43 7.68 -16.27
C LYS A 241 -9.31 6.98 -15.25
N ILE A 242 -9.40 7.56 -14.08
CA ILE A 242 -10.08 6.98 -12.92
C ILE A 242 -11.20 7.93 -12.50
N ASP A 243 -12.39 7.37 -12.31
CA ASP A 243 -13.54 8.04 -11.73
C ASP A 243 -13.45 7.97 -10.21
N ASP A 244 -13.01 9.07 -9.59
CA ASP A 244 -12.78 9.15 -8.16
C ASP A 244 -14.10 9.07 -7.39
N LYS A 245 -14.21 8.08 -6.52
CA LYS A 245 -15.36 7.86 -5.63
C LYS A 245 -15.04 8.13 -4.16
N THR A 246 -13.84 8.60 -3.86
CA THR A 246 -13.44 8.92 -2.48
C THR A 246 -14.14 10.14 -1.94
N ASP A 247 -14.48 11.10 -2.80
CA ASP A 247 -15.29 12.27 -2.45
C ASP A 247 -16.72 12.12 -2.99
N LYS A 248 -17.70 12.13 -2.08
CA LYS A 248 -19.10 11.98 -2.44
C LYS A 248 -19.74 13.24 -3.05
N ASP A 249 -19.09 14.38 -2.84
CA ASP A 249 -19.64 15.70 -3.18
C ASP A 249 -19.06 16.26 -4.48
N GLU A 250 -17.90 15.77 -4.95
CA GLU A 250 -17.31 16.16 -6.23
C GLU A 250 -16.85 14.93 -7.03
N ALA A 251 -17.59 14.60 -8.08
CA ALA A 251 -17.13 13.62 -9.06
C ALA A 251 -15.85 14.13 -9.75
N LYS A 252 -14.71 13.69 -9.27
CA LYS A 252 -13.40 14.09 -9.75
C LYS A 252 -12.79 12.99 -10.58
N THR A 253 -12.35 13.34 -11.77
CA THR A 253 -11.64 12.41 -12.63
C THR A 253 -10.16 12.74 -12.61
N LEU A 254 -9.32 11.75 -12.29
CA LEU A 254 -7.87 11.88 -12.32
C LEU A 254 -7.29 10.97 -13.40
N SER A 255 -6.20 11.41 -14.01
CA SER A 255 -5.51 10.66 -15.07
C SER A 255 -4.03 10.51 -14.74
N PHE A 256 -3.54 9.27 -14.83
CA PHE A 256 -2.16 8.92 -14.48
C PHE A 256 -1.49 8.14 -15.63
N ALA A 257 -0.20 8.37 -15.83
CA ALA A 257 0.64 7.43 -16.54
C ALA A 257 0.86 6.22 -15.63
N ILE A 258 0.44 5.06 -16.09
CA ILE A 258 0.58 3.77 -15.41
C ILE A 258 1.16 2.83 -16.45
N ASP A 259 2.30 2.24 -16.16
CA ASP A 259 3.03 1.43 -17.15
C ASP A 259 2.31 0.11 -17.42
N ASP A 260 1.86 -0.58 -16.38
CA ASP A 260 1.10 -1.82 -16.49
C ASP A 260 -0.40 -1.56 -16.34
N TYR A 261 -1.02 -1.05 -17.34
CA TYR A 261 -2.45 -0.71 -17.36
C TYR A 261 -3.33 -1.80 -17.98
N GLU A 262 -2.72 -2.81 -18.59
CA GLU A 262 -3.47 -3.86 -19.28
C GLU A 262 -4.41 -4.59 -18.33
N GLY A 263 -5.66 -4.73 -18.74
CA GLY A 263 -6.71 -5.38 -17.96
C GLY A 263 -7.30 -4.55 -16.81
N LEU A 264 -6.84 -3.34 -16.54
CA LEU A 264 -7.39 -2.48 -15.47
C LEU A 264 -8.76 -1.88 -15.83
N LEU A 265 -9.06 -1.76 -17.11
CA LEU A 265 -10.29 -1.11 -17.56
C LEU A 265 -11.54 -1.75 -16.95
N GLY A 266 -12.38 -0.94 -16.32
CA GLY A 266 -13.62 -1.35 -15.67
C GLY A 266 -13.44 -1.87 -14.24
N HIS A 267 -12.21 -2.07 -13.76
CA HIS A 267 -11.96 -2.46 -12.39
C HIS A 267 -12.05 -1.28 -11.42
N ASN A 268 -12.47 -1.55 -10.19
CA ASN A 268 -12.28 -0.63 -9.10
C ASN A 268 -10.84 -0.77 -8.61
N VAL A 269 -10.13 0.34 -8.58
CA VAL A 269 -8.72 0.40 -8.20
C VAL A 269 -8.51 1.43 -7.10
N ARG A 270 -7.44 1.22 -6.32
CA ARG A 270 -6.83 2.27 -5.51
C ARG A 270 -5.52 2.65 -6.17
N VAL A 271 -5.35 3.94 -6.46
CA VAL A 271 -4.12 4.48 -7.03
C VAL A 271 -3.45 5.39 -6.02
N TRP A 272 -2.22 5.03 -5.66
CA TRP A 272 -1.36 5.85 -4.84
C TRP A 272 -0.61 6.84 -5.73
N TYR A 273 -0.56 8.12 -5.35
CA TYR A 273 0.09 9.11 -6.19
C TYR A 273 0.73 10.24 -5.37
N LYS A 274 1.76 10.85 -5.96
CA LYS A 274 2.45 12.02 -5.42
C LYS A 274 2.54 13.08 -6.52
N GLY A 275 1.89 14.23 -6.31
CA GLY A 275 1.70 15.19 -7.39
C GLY A 275 0.87 14.59 -8.54
N SER A 276 1.45 14.51 -9.73
CA SER A 276 0.82 13.91 -10.93
C SER A 276 1.35 12.50 -11.25
N LYS A 277 2.24 11.93 -10.43
CA LYS A 277 2.86 10.62 -10.67
C LYS A 277 2.13 9.55 -9.89
N ALA A 278 1.63 8.50 -10.56
CA ALA A 278 1.22 7.26 -9.90
C ALA A 278 2.45 6.56 -9.31
N LEU A 279 2.30 6.03 -8.11
CA LEU A 279 3.33 5.28 -7.38
C LEU A 279 2.98 3.79 -7.30
N GLY A 280 1.72 3.45 -7.52
CA GLY A 280 1.24 2.08 -7.52
C GLY A 280 -0.26 2.02 -7.68
N VAL A 281 -0.74 0.86 -8.12
CA VAL A 281 -2.17 0.57 -8.34
C VAL A 281 -2.51 -0.72 -7.62
N GLU A 282 -3.62 -0.73 -6.92
CA GLU A 282 -4.18 -1.92 -6.27
C GLU A 282 -5.58 -2.16 -6.83
N VAL A 283 -5.83 -3.37 -7.32
CA VAL A 283 -7.18 -3.76 -7.76
C VAL A 283 -7.98 -4.17 -6.51
N LEU A 284 -9.03 -3.39 -6.20
CA LEU A 284 -9.82 -3.55 -4.98
C LEU A 284 -10.88 -4.66 -5.08
N SER A 285 -11.36 -4.94 -6.28
CA SER A 285 -12.30 -6.02 -6.52
C SER A 285 -12.14 -6.59 -7.92
N THR A 286 -12.24 -7.91 -8.01
CA THR A 286 -12.33 -8.62 -9.28
C THR A 286 -13.74 -8.58 -9.88
N GLU A 287 -14.71 -8.04 -9.16
CA GLU A 287 -16.05 -7.81 -9.70
C GLU A 287 -15.99 -6.70 -10.75
N LYS A 288 -15.88 -7.11 -12.00
CA LYS A 288 -16.20 -6.22 -13.10
C LYS A 288 -17.64 -5.76 -12.90
N LEU A 289 -17.86 -4.46 -12.85
CA LEU A 289 -19.20 -3.84 -12.67
C LEU A 289 -20.22 -4.18 -13.79
N LEU A 290 -20.03 -5.30 -14.44
CA LEU A 290 -20.93 -5.87 -15.44
C LEU A 290 -22.01 -6.79 -14.86
N SER A 291 -22.32 -6.67 -13.57
CA SER A 291 -23.43 -7.42 -12.94
C SER A 291 -24.83 -6.93 -13.37
N LYS A 292 -24.94 -5.91 -14.21
CA LYS A 292 -26.21 -5.53 -14.83
C LYS A 292 -26.22 -5.98 -16.27
N THR A 293 -27.12 -6.89 -16.63
CA THR A 293 -27.41 -7.22 -18.03
C THR A 293 -27.88 -5.95 -18.73
N VAL A 294 -27.08 -5.45 -19.63
CA VAL A 294 -27.38 -4.23 -20.36
C VAL A 294 -27.68 -4.62 -21.81
N TYR A 295 -28.85 -4.28 -22.28
CA TYR A 295 -29.21 -4.45 -23.66
C TYR A 295 -28.85 -3.18 -24.43
N GLY A 296 -27.98 -3.28 -25.43
CA GLY A 296 -27.54 -2.14 -26.22
C GLY A 296 -27.53 -2.42 -27.71
N LYS A 297 -27.65 -1.37 -28.51
CA LYS A 297 -27.47 -1.43 -29.94
C LYS A 297 -26.04 -1.09 -30.31
N ILE A 298 -25.34 -2.01 -30.97
CA ILE A 298 -24.00 -1.75 -31.49
C ILE A 298 -24.08 -0.62 -32.49
N LYS A 299 -23.47 0.52 -32.26
CA LYS A 299 -23.58 1.71 -33.07
C LYS A 299 -22.50 1.85 -34.14
N ALA A 300 -21.35 1.27 -33.92
CA ALA A 300 -20.30 1.11 -34.92
C ALA A 300 -19.36 0.00 -34.42
N ALA A 301 -19.07 -0.96 -35.27
CA ALA A 301 -18.05 -1.96 -35.04
C ALA A 301 -16.92 -1.69 -36.05
N ASP A 302 -15.80 -1.25 -35.58
CA ASP A 302 -14.57 -1.31 -36.36
C ASP A 302 -13.86 -2.62 -35.95
N PHE A 303 -14.16 -3.68 -36.68
CA PHE A 303 -13.61 -5.03 -36.43
C PHE A 303 -12.11 -5.13 -36.65
N ALA A 304 -11.46 -4.10 -37.12
CA ALA A 304 -10.02 -4.04 -37.25
C ALA A 304 -9.33 -3.62 -35.96
N LYS A 305 -10.08 -3.22 -34.93
CA LYS A 305 -9.57 -2.77 -33.61
C LYS A 305 -10.33 -3.46 -32.50
N THR A 306 -9.63 -3.88 -31.50
CA THR A 306 -10.08 -4.74 -30.40
C THR A 306 -11.09 -4.12 -29.43
N ALA A 307 -11.72 -2.99 -29.73
CA ALA A 307 -12.70 -2.33 -28.85
C ALA A 307 -14.05 -2.11 -29.55
N LEU A 308 -15.12 -2.53 -28.88
CA LEU A 308 -16.48 -2.38 -29.29
C LEU A 308 -17.19 -1.37 -28.40
N PHE A 309 -17.74 -0.28 -28.95
CA PHE A 309 -18.57 0.63 -28.18
C PHE A 309 -20.02 0.21 -28.22
N VAL A 310 -20.61 -0.07 -27.08
CA VAL A 310 -22.04 -0.37 -26.95
C VAL A 310 -22.69 0.79 -26.21
N LYS A 311 -23.66 1.42 -26.86
CA LYS A 311 -24.50 2.40 -26.18
C LYS A 311 -25.60 1.67 -25.43
N ASN A 312 -25.54 1.74 -24.09
CA ASN A 312 -26.39 0.97 -23.21
C ASN A 312 -27.52 1.81 -22.64
N TYR A 313 -28.66 1.16 -22.46
CA TYR A 313 -29.80 1.71 -21.74
C TYR A 313 -29.97 0.97 -20.43
N ALA A 314 -30.10 1.69 -19.32
CA ALA A 314 -30.52 1.08 -18.08
C ALA A 314 -31.94 0.50 -18.23
N VAL A 315 -32.15 -0.70 -17.71
CA VAL A 315 -33.50 -1.28 -17.67
C VAL A 315 -34.09 -1.00 -16.32
N VAL A 316 -35.07 -0.11 -16.24
CA VAL A 316 -35.83 0.19 -15.04
C VAL A 316 -37.21 -0.43 -15.19
N ASN A 317 -37.64 -1.27 -14.24
CA ASN A 317 -38.93 -1.98 -14.26
C ASN A 317 -39.22 -2.77 -15.55
N GLY A 318 -38.18 -3.42 -16.10
CA GLY A 318 -38.32 -4.23 -17.32
C GLY A 318 -38.46 -3.45 -18.63
N LYS A 319 -38.29 -2.14 -18.61
CA LYS A 319 -38.29 -1.27 -19.79
C LYS A 319 -36.95 -0.54 -19.93
N PRO A 320 -36.45 -0.33 -21.16
CA PRO A 320 -35.26 0.48 -21.37
C PRO A 320 -35.48 1.91 -20.87
N ASP A 321 -34.61 2.36 -19.94
CA ASP A 321 -34.54 3.79 -19.61
C ASP A 321 -33.70 4.50 -20.67
N VAL A 322 -34.38 5.21 -21.55
CA VAL A 322 -33.73 5.94 -22.66
C VAL A 322 -33.07 7.25 -22.21
N GLY A 323 -33.20 7.61 -20.93
CA GLY A 323 -32.63 8.86 -20.39
C GLY A 323 -31.18 8.74 -19.93
N THR A 324 -30.72 7.53 -19.60
CA THR A 324 -29.36 7.32 -19.10
C THR A 324 -28.53 6.54 -20.11
N VAL A 325 -27.56 7.20 -20.72
CA VAL A 325 -26.67 6.60 -21.71
C VAL A 325 -25.35 6.28 -21.03
N TYR A 326 -24.99 5.01 -20.94
CA TYR A 326 -23.67 4.56 -20.50
C TYR A 326 -22.86 4.17 -21.73
N ASP A 327 -21.71 4.78 -21.93
CA ASP A 327 -20.74 4.30 -22.90
C ASP A 327 -19.93 3.19 -22.26
N ILE A 328 -20.13 1.95 -22.66
CA ILE A 328 -19.32 0.83 -22.22
C ILE A 328 -18.34 0.49 -23.34
N ALA A 329 -17.06 0.48 -23.02
CA ALA A 329 -16.05 -0.10 -23.87
C ALA A 329 -16.00 -1.61 -23.61
N VAL A 330 -16.28 -2.42 -24.62
CA VAL A 330 -16.10 -3.86 -24.57
C VAL A 330 -14.82 -4.19 -25.33
N VAL A 331 -13.84 -4.71 -24.61
CA VAL A 331 -12.63 -5.25 -25.24
C VAL A 331 -12.98 -6.64 -25.78
N TYR A 332 -12.89 -6.82 -27.08
CA TYR A 332 -13.11 -8.09 -27.74
C TYR A 332 -11.75 -8.82 -27.87
N ASP A 333 -11.62 -9.97 -27.25
CA ASP A 333 -10.39 -10.76 -27.24
C ASP A 333 -10.20 -11.66 -28.50
N GLY A 334 -11.06 -11.51 -29.48
CA GLY A 334 -10.99 -12.29 -30.73
C GLY A 334 -11.45 -13.75 -30.60
N SER A 335 -11.92 -14.17 -29.42
CA SER A 335 -12.48 -15.52 -29.24
C SER A 335 -13.99 -15.51 -29.51
N THR A 336 -14.43 -16.18 -30.58
CA THR A 336 -15.83 -16.52 -30.86
C THR A 336 -16.26 -17.74 -30.05
#